data_b91a76bd74b3bf107566fc5cfb066057
#
_entry.id   b91a76bd74b3bf107566fc5cfb066057
#
_cell.length_a   1.000
_cell.length_b   1.000
_cell.length_c   1.000
_cell.angle_alpha   90.00
_cell.angle_beta   90.00
_cell.angle_gamma   90.00
#
_symmetry.space_group_name_H-M   'P 1'
#
loop_
_entity.id
_entity.type
_entity.pdbx_description
1 polymer ?
#
loop_
_entity_poly.entity_id
_entity_poly.type
_entity_poly.pdbx_seq_one_letter_code
_entity_poly.pdbx_strand_id
1 'polypeptide(L)'
;MCRSPVFENLKHGTSHGIRFAIFDYQIVLSKFGTFCQTVVWLHWRGANLPDFAIGPGSWLGQNLLDLLTGRNDFHFESHPTFSKNHQIRGGNVSAIRELFTEDVLNFYEQHPGLSTEVSGNRLLYFRVKVRVEPDDIQSLLNEALQLLRLFQPANDEGSA
;
A
#
# COMPACT_ATOMS: atom_id res chain seq x y z
N MET A 1 -8.98 11.10 25.02
CA MET A 1 -7.95 11.98 24.42
C MET A 1 -7.15 11.14 23.43
N CYS A 2 -7.38 11.28 22.12
CA CYS A 2 -6.48 10.72 21.12
C CYS A 2 -5.17 11.52 21.17
N ARG A 3 -4.09 10.87 21.58
CA ARG A 3 -2.77 11.46 21.40
C ARG A 3 -2.48 11.52 19.90
N SER A 4 -1.97 12.65 19.44
CA SER A 4 -1.53 12.81 18.05
C SER A 4 -0.57 11.69 17.68
N PRO A 5 -0.64 11.16 16.45
CA PRO A 5 0.30 10.13 16.01
C PRO A 5 1.74 10.66 16.12
N VAL A 6 2.63 9.83 16.60
CA VAL A 6 4.05 10.16 16.71
C VAL A 6 4.76 9.58 15.49
N PHE A 7 5.48 10.44 14.77
CA PHE A 7 6.35 10.04 13.66
C PHE A 7 7.79 10.06 14.15
N GLU A 8 8.51 8.97 13.96
CA GLU A 8 9.90 8.82 14.36
C GLU A 8 10.76 8.32 13.20
N ASN A 9 12.06 8.48 13.30
CA ASN A 9 13.05 7.94 12.35
C ASN A 9 12.83 8.32 10.88
N LEU A 10 12.42 9.56 10.63
CA LEU A 10 12.14 10.03 9.27
C LEU A 10 13.40 10.05 8.40
N LYS A 11 13.34 9.32 7.28
CA LYS A 11 14.29 9.41 6.15
C LYS A 11 13.53 9.81 4.90
N HIS A 12 14.10 10.64 4.05
CA HIS A 12 13.47 11.06 2.80
C HIS A 12 14.50 11.24 1.68
N GLY A 13 14.04 11.20 0.45
CA GLY A 13 14.90 11.36 -0.72
C GLY A 13 14.11 11.30 -2.03
N THR A 14 14.86 11.13 -3.11
CA THR A 14 14.32 10.94 -4.45
C THR A 14 15.04 9.80 -5.15
N SER A 15 14.30 8.91 -5.78
CA SER A 15 14.83 7.80 -6.58
C SER A 15 14.09 7.76 -7.91
N HIS A 16 14.83 7.89 -9.02
CA HIS A 16 14.28 7.85 -10.40
C HIS A 16 13.05 8.76 -10.59
N GLY A 17 13.10 9.98 -10.05
CA GLY A 17 12.01 10.96 -10.14
C GLY A 17 10.86 10.74 -9.17
N ILE A 18 10.90 9.67 -8.37
CA ILE A 18 9.94 9.37 -7.31
C ILE A 18 10.46 9.91 -6.00
N ARG A 19 9.70 10.77 -5.34
CA ARG A 19 10.01 11.23 -3.98
C ARG A 19 9.57 10.17 -2.99
N PHE A 20 10.37 9.92 -1.98
CA PHE A 20 10.02 8.99 -0.91
C PHE A 20 10.26 9.57 0.47
N ALA A 21 9.52 9.07 1.43
CA ALA A 21 9.79 9.20 2.86
C ALA A 21 9.57 7.84 3.53
N ILE A 22 10.41 7.53 4.49
CA ILE A 22 10.30 6.32 5.31
C ILE A 22 10.30 6.77 6.76
N PHE A 23 9.35 6.31 7.53
CA PHE A 23 9.18 6.71 8.92
C PHE A 23 8.53 5.61 9.75
N ASP A 24 8.80 5.62 11.04
CA ASP A 24 8.06 4.82 12.00
C ASP A 24 6.81 5.58 12.42
N TYR A 25 5.68 4.93 12.36
CA TYR A 25 4.38 5.46 12.74
C TYR A 25 3.84 4.72 13.95
N GLN A 26 3.56 5.46 15.01
CA GLN A 26 3.01 4.92 16.24
C GLN A 26 1.50 5.15 16.29
N ILE A 27 0.75 4.06 16.40
CA ILE A 27 -0.70 4.08 16.58
C ILE A 27 -1.03 3.70 18.02
N VAL A 28 -1.74 4.58 18.70
CA VAL A 28 -2.23 4.33 20.06
C VAL A 28 -3.72 3.97 19.98
N LEU A 29 -4.03 2.71 20.22
CA LEU A 29 -5.41 2.23 20.33
C LEU A 29 -5.74 2.07 21.83
N SER A 30 -6.62 2.91 22.33
CA SER A 30 -6.93 3.07 23.76
C SER A 30 -7.27 1.77 24.53
N LYS A 31 -7.73 0.73 23.82
CA LYS A 31 -8.08 -0.58 24.39
C LYS A 31 -7.11 -1.71 24.03
N PHE A 32 -6.28 -1.53 23.02
CA PHE A 32 -5.44 -2.58 22.43
C PHE A 32 -3.94 -2.29 22.52
N GLY A 33 -3.56 -1.19 23.17
CA GLY A 33 -2.16 -0.80 23.33
C GLY A 33 -1.61 0.08 22.22
N THR A 34 -0.30 0.19 22.19
CA THR A 34 0.44 0.98 21.20
C THR A 34 1.11 0.05 20.21
N PHE A 35 0.96 0.34 18.94
CA PHE A 35 1.61 -0.39 17.85
C PHE A 35 2.52 0.55 17.09
N CYS A 36 3.69 0.07 16.69
CA CYS A 36 4.61 0.78 15.84
C CYS A 36 4.75 0.03 14.51
N GLN A 37 4.77 0.76 13.41
CA GLN A 37 5.01 0.19 12.09
C GLN A 37 5.86 1.14 11.25
N THR A 38 6.70 0.57 10.39
CA THR A 38 7.48 1.34 9.42
C THR A 38 6.67 1.50 8.14
N VAL A 39 6.56 2.73 7.67
CA VAL A 39 5.79 3.11 6.49
C VAL A 39 6.72 3.72 5.45
N VAL A 40 6.60 3.29 4.21
CA VAL A 40 7.17 3.97 3.05
C VAL A 40 6.07 4.78 2.38
N TRP A 41 6.30 6.06 2.25
CA TRP A 41 5.48 6.97 1.45
C TRP A 41 6.19 7.26 0.14
N LEU A 42 5.48 7.08 -0.96
CA LEU A 42 5.95 7.41 -2.31
C LEU A 42 5.07 8.50 -2.92
N HIS A 43 5.70 9.42 -3.62
CA HIS A 43 5.01 10.42 -4.42
C HIS A 43 5.62 10.46 -5.82
N TRP A 44 4.81 10.14 -6.81
CA TRP A 44 5.22 10.15 -8.20
C TRP A 44 4.45 11.20 -8.99
N ARG A 45 5.15 12.29 -9.33
CA ARG A 45 4.57 13.38 -10.12
C ARG A 45 4.15 12.84 -11.50
N GLY A 46 2.89 13.02 -11.87
CA GLY A 46 2.34 12.55 -13.14
C GLY A 46 1.57 11.22 -13.07
N ALA A 47 1.65 10.48 -11.96
CA ALA A 47 0.75 9.35 -11.75
C ALA A 47 -0.67 9.84 -11.44
N ASN A 48 -1.65 9.10 -11.93
CA ASN A 48 -3.06 9.31 -11.63
C ASN A 48 -3.73 7.95 -11.42
N LEU A 49 -3.40 7.33 -10.28
CA LEU A 49 -3.93 6.04 -9.90
C LEU A 49 -5.31 6.18 -9.25
N PRO A 50 -6.19 5.18 -9.36
CA PRO A 50 -7.45 5.18 -8.62
C PRO A 50 -7.20 5.14 -7.11
N ASP A 51 -8.12 5.71 -6.34
CA ASP A 51 -8.05 5.64 -4.88
C ASP A 51 -8.48 4.25 -4.40
N PHE A 52 -7.60 3.56 -3.67
CA PHE A 52 -7.90 2.29 -3.06
C PHE A 52 -6.99 1.97 -1.87
N ALA A 53 -7.43 1.02 -1.06
CA ALA A 53 -6.63 0.41 -0.02
C ALA A 53 -6.69 -1.11 -0.15
N ILE A 54 -5.58 -1.79 0.08
CA ILE A 54 -5.49 -3.24 0.11
C ILE A 54 -4.69 -3.69 1.33
N GLY A 55 -5.09 -4.78 1.93
CA GLY A 55 -4.37 -5.39 3.04
C GLY A 55 -4.92 -6.77 3.40
N PRO A 56 -4.33 -7.43 4.41
CA PRO A 56 -4.83 -8.71 4.92
C PRO A 56 -6.29 -8.61 5.36
N GLY A 57 -7.09 -9.63 5.08
CA GLY A 57 -8.53 -9.64 5.32
C GLY A 57 -8.96 -9.35 6.76
N SER A 58 -8.12 -9.66 7.73
CA SER A 58 -8.40 -9.41 9.15
C SER A 58 -8.24 -7.95 9.58
N TRP A 59 -7.55 -7.14 8.80
CA TRP A 59 -7.21 -5.76 9.18
C TRP A 59 -8.20 -4.72 8.67
N LEU A 60 -8.69 -4.89 7.46
CA LEU A 60 -9.62 -3.94 6.85
C LEU A 60 -11.04 -4.00 7.45
N GLY A 61 -11.35 -5.06 8.20
CA GLY A 61 -12.67 -5.30 8.78
C GLY A 61 -13.07 -4.43 9.97
N GLN A 62 -12.17 -3.60 10.51
CA GLN A 62 -12.44 -2.86 11.74
C GLN A 62 -12.27 -1.34 11.64
N ASN A 63 -11.99 -0.80 10.48
CA ASN A 63 -11.75 0.63 10.32
C ASN A 63 -12.91 1.41 9.69
N LEU A 64 -12.98 2.66 10.08
CA LEU A 64 -13.97 3.68 9.72
C LEU A 64 -14.27 3.81 8.20
N LEU A 65 -13.39 3.28 7.35
CA LEU A 65 -13.54 3.24 5.90
C LEU A 65 -14.66 2.29 5.44
N ASP A 66 -15.04 1.29 6.27
CA ASP A 66 -16.17 0.39 5.99
C ASP A 66 -17.51 1.14 5.91
N LEU A 67 -17.61 2.26 6.63
CA LEU A 67 -18.82 3.08 6.63
C LEU A 67 -18.94 3.97 5.39
N LEU A 68 -17.85 4.29 4.72
CA LEU A 68 -17.81 5.31 3.67
C LEU A 68 -17.70 4.77 2.25
N THR A 69 -17.19 3.54 2.04
CA THR A 69 -16.86 3.05 0.69
C THR A 69 -17.59 1.80 0.25
N GLY A 70 -18.35 1.15 1.13
CA GLY A 70 -19.02 -0.13 0.80
C GLY A 70 -18.01 -1.28 0.59
N ARG A 71 -18.42 -2.51 0.91
CA ARG A 71 -17.66 -3.72 0.56
C ARG A 71 -17.77 -3.95 -0.94
N ASN A 72 -16.71 -3.67 -1.68
CA ASN A 72 -16.57 -4.15 -3.04
C ASN A 72 -15.85 -5.50 -3.00
N ASP A 73 -16.51 -6.53 -3.48
CA ASP A 73 -15.93 -7.87 -3.57
C ASP A 73 -15.02 -7.94 -4.80
N PHE A 74 -13.71 -7.79 -4.55
CA PHE A 74 -12.68 -7.97 -5.57
C PHE A 74 -12.21 -9.43 -5.54
N HIS A 75 -12.83 -10.25 -6.36
CA HIS A 75 -12.42 -11.64 -6.55
C HIS A 75 -11.70 -11.81 -7.89
N PHE A 76 -10.55 -12.49 -7.86
CA PHE A 76 -9.74 -12.82 -9.04
C PHE A 76 -9.67 -14.34 -9.16
N GLU A 77 -10.37 -14.90 -10.12
CA GLU A 77 -10.46 -16.37 -10.33
C GLU A 77 -9.08 -16.97 -10.64
N SER A 78 -8.22 -16.23 -11.33
CA SER A 78 -6.85 -16.65 -11.65
C SER A 78 -5.92 -16.72 -10.42
N HIS A 79 -6.27 -16.01 -9.34
CA HIS A 79 -5.46 -15.90 -8.13
C HIS A 79 -6.31 -16.12 -6.88
N PRO A 80 -6.75 -17.36 -6.62
CA PRO A 80 -7.62 -17.68 -5.49
C PRO A 80 -6.92 -17.47 -4.14
N THR A 81 -5.61 -17.67 -4.06
CA THR A 81 -4.81 -17.40 -2.85
C THR A 81 -4.79 -15.91 -2.52
N PHE A 82 -4.58 -15.06 -3.54
CA PHE A 82 -4.69 -13.61 -3.37
C PHE A 82 -6.07 -13.20 -2.86
N SER A 83 -7.13 -13.66 -3.53
CA SER A 83 -8.52 -13.31 -3.20
C SER A 83 -8.94 -13.76 -1.79
N LYS A 84 -8.39 -14.87 -1.31
CA LYS A 84 -8.61 -15.36 0.05
C LYS A 84 -7.89 -14.53 1.11
N ASN A 85 -6.68 -14.08 0.83
CA ASN A 85 -5.78 -13.48 1.81
C ASN A 85 -5.81 -11.96 1.84
N HIS A 86 -6.35 -11.32 0.79
CA HIS A 86 -6.36 -9.88 0.65
C HIS A 86 -7.76 -9.33 0.47
N GLN A 87 -7.98 -8.14 1.01
CA GLN A 87 -9.18 -7.34 0.75
C GLN A 87 -8.78 -6.03 0.10
N ILE A 88 -9.51 -5.69 -0.96
CA ILE A 88 -9.36 -4.41 -1.66
C ILE A 88 -10.61 -3.57 -1.39
N ARG A 89 -10.42 -2.27 -1.20
CA ARG A 89 -11.48 -1.27 -1.04
C ARG A 89 -11.18 -0.08 -1.91
N GLY A 90 -12.18 0.38 -2.62
CA GLY A 90 -12.08 1.56 -3.46
C GLY A 90 -13.37 1.79 -4.23
N GLY A 91 -13.60 3.05 -4.62
CA GLY A 91 -14.86 3.45 -5.28
C GLY A 91 -14.91 3.12 -6.76
N ASN A 92 -13.79 3.19 -7.47
CA ASN A 92 -13.72 2.94 -8.90
C ASN A 92 -13.30 1.49 -9.19
N VAL A 93 -14.27 0.57 -9.13
CA VAL A 93 -14.03 -0.87 -9.26
C VAL A 93 -13.39 -1.24 -10.60
N SER A 94 -13.81 -0.61 -11.70
CA SER A 94 -13.27 -0.90 -13.04
C SER A 94 -11.79 -0.51 -13.14
N ALA A 95 -11.45 0.72 -12.76
CA ALA A 95 -10.06 1.19 -12.79
C ALA A 95 -9.14 0.38 -11.85
N ILE A 96 -9.64 -0.02 -10.70
CA ILE A 96 -8.88 -0.85 -9.76
C ILE A 96 -8.66 -2.25 -10.36
N ARG A 97 -9.67 -2.87 -10.97
CA ARG A 97 -9.50 -4.18 -11.63
C ARG A 97 -8.48 -4.15 -12.76
N GLU A 98 -8.48 -3.09 -13.57
CA GLU A 98 -7.49 -2.90 -14.65
C GLU A 98 -6.06 -2.75 -14.10
N LEU A 99 -5.92 -2.11 -12.93
CA LEU A 99 -4.62 -1.92 -12.27
C LEU A 99 -4.04 -3.22 -11.72
N PHE A 100 -4.91 -4.14 -11.27
CA PHE A 100 -4.50 -5.43 -10.68
C PHE A 100 -4.24 -6.46 -11.78
N THR A 101 -3.16 -6.25 -12.53
CA THR A 101 -2.64 -7.19 -13.51
C THR A 101 -2.11 -8.46 -12.83
N GLU A 102 -1.81 -9.49 -13.62
CA GLU A 102 -1.20 -10.75 -13.11
C GLU A 102 0.08 -10.47 -12.31
N ASP A 103 0.94 -9.56 -12.78
CA ASP A 103 2.18 -9.21 -12.09
C ASP A 103 1.93 -8.55 -10.73
N VAL A 104 0.91 -7.69 -10.64
CA VAL A 104 0.51 -7.06 -9.37
C VAL A 104 -0.04 -8.11 -8.41
N LEU A 105 -0.91 -9.00 -8.85
CA LEU A 105 -1.46 -10.07 -8.02
C LEU A 105 -0.37 -10.99 -7.49
N ASN A 106 0.56 -11.42 -8.36
CA ASN A 106 1.72 -12.22 -7.99
C ASN A 106 2.62 -11.50 -6.98
N PHE A 107 2.81 -10.19 -7.14
CA PHE A 107 3.60 -9.40 -6.20
C PHE A 107 3.01 -9.48 -4.77
N TYR A 108 1.70 -9.30 -4.63
CA TYR A 108 1.05 -9.40 -3.32
C TYR A 108 1.10 -10.80 -2.74
N GLU A 109 0.97 -11.85 -3.55
CA GLU A 109 1.10 -13.24 -3.10
C GLU A 109 2.51 -13.55 -2.56
N GLN A 110 3.55 -12.94 -3.16
CA GLN A 110 4.95 -13.09 -2.74
C GLN A 110 5.29 -12.25 -1.50
N HIS A 111 4.45 -11.26 -1.15
CA HIS A 111 4.67 -10.36 -0.02
C HIS A 111 3.52 -10.45 1.00
N PRO A 112 3.43 -11.56 1.76
CA PRO A 112 2.34 -11.78 2.70
C PRO A 112 2.30 -10.68 3.77
N GLY A 113 1.09 -10.30 4.19
CA GLY A 113 0.87 -9.27 5.20
C GLY A 113 1.05 -7.84 4.72
N LEU A 114 1.35 -7.64 3.44
CA LEU A 114 1.50 -6.32 2.85
C LEU A 114 0.18 -5.56 2.82
N SER A 115 0.26 -4.30 3.19
CA SER A 115 -0.81 -3.30 3.05
C SER A 115 -0.33 -2.13 2.21
N THR A 116 -1.21 -1.63 1.34
CA THR A 116 -0.96 -0.41 0.59
C THR A 116 -2.20 0.46 0.54
N GLU A 117 -1.98 1.77 0.57
CA GLU A 117 -3.02 2.77 0.34
C GLU A 117 -2.57 3.67 -0.81
N VAL A 118 -3.43 3.86 -1.78
CA VAL A 118 -3.14 4.64 -2.99
C VAL A 118 -4.17 5.74 -3.15
N SER A 119 -3.68 6.94 -3.43
CA SER A 119 -4.52 8.09 -3.76
C SER A 119 -3.84 8.97 -4.81
N GLY A 120 -4.31 8.89 -6.05
CA GLY A 120 -3.81 9.68 -7.15
C GLY A 120 -2.32 9.42 -7.45
N ASN A 121 -1.46 10.30 -6.98
CA ASN A 121 -0.01 10.21 -7.19
C ASN A 121 0.78 9.82 -5.93
N ARG A 122 0.11 9.30 -4.92
CA ARG A 122 0.70 8.93 -3.62
C ARG A 122 0.42 7.48 -3.31
N LEU A 123 1.39 6.81 -2.69
CA LEU A 123 1.30 5.44 -2.24
C LEU A 123 1.91 5.31 -0.85
N LEU A 124 1.20 4.64 0.06
CA LEU A 124 1.73 4.14 1.32
C LEU A 124 1.96 2.63 1.21
N TYR A 125 3.12 2.17 1.69
CA TYR A 125 3.54 0.78 1.66
C TYR A 125 4.00 0.37 3.06
N PHE A 126 3.37 -0.63 3.66
CA PHE A 126 3.68 -1.05 5.02
C PHE A 126 3.14 -2.45 5.32
N ARG A 127 3.62 -3.04 6.41
CA ARG A 127 3.00 -4.21 7.04
C ARG A 127 2.48 -3.80 8.41
N VAL A 128 1.22 -4.10 8.69
CA VAL A 128 0.55 -3.67 9.92
C VAL A 128 1.27 -4.21 11.15
N LYS A 129 1.58 -3.33 12.10
CA LYS A 129 2.28 -3.65 13.35
C LYS A 129 3.71 -4.19 13.16
N VAL A 130 4.31 -3.98 12.01
CA VAL A 130 5.68 -4.39 11.73
C VAL A 130 6.58 -3.17 11.67
N ARG A 131 7.50 -3.09 12.62
CA ARG A 131 8.63 -2.17 12.58
C ARG A 131 9.80 -2.86 11.91
N VAL A 132 10.36 -2.23 10.88
CA VAL A 132 11.46 -2.77 10.10
C VAL A 132 12.78 -2.34 10.71
N GLU A 133 13.72 -3.28 10.83
CA GLU A 133 15.06 -3.00 11.33
C GLU A 133 15.83 -2.09 10.34
N PRO A 134 16.77 -1.28 10.84
CA PRO A 134 17.51 -0.34 9.99
C PRO A 134 18.20 -0.98 8.79
N ASP A 135 18.70 -2.20 8.92
CA ASP A 135 19.39 -2.91 7.83
C ASP A 135 18.45 -3.37 6.72
N ASP A 136 17.15 -3.51 7.01
CA ASP A 136 16.12 -3.97 6.08
C ASP A 136 15.35 -2.81 5.42
N ILE A 137 15.60 -1.57 5.81
CA ILE A 137 14.88 -0.38 5.28
C ILE A 137 15.09 -0.22 3.77
N GLN A 138 16.30 -0.48 3.27
CA GLN A 138 16.57 -0.38 1.83
C GLN A 138 15.79 -1.44 1.03
N SER A 139 15.67 -2.64 1.57
CA SER A 139 14.84 -3.70 0.97
C SER A 139 13.37 -3.30 0.92
N LEU A 140 12.84 -2.75 2.00
CA LEU A 140 11.48 -2.24 2.07
C LEU A 140 11.20 -1.14 1.03
N LEU A 141 12.12 -0.20 0.88
CA LEU A 141 12.02 0.85 -0.14
C LEU A 141 12.02 0.27 -1.56
N ASN A 142 12.90 -0.70 -1.83
CA ASN A 142 12.99 -1.35 -3.14
C ASN A 142 11.70 -2.11 -3.48
N GLU A 143 11.10 -2.81 -2.52
CA GLU A 143 9.79 -3.46 -2.69
C GLU A 143 8.71 -2.45 -3.04
N ALA A 144 8.62 -1.34 -2.30
CA ALA A 144 7.62 -0.29 -2.55
C ALA A 144 7.79 0.35 -3.94
N LEU A 145 9.02 0.62 -4.36
CA LEU A 145 9.32 1.16 -5.69
C LEU A 145 9.00 0.14 -6.80
N GLN A 146 9.23 -1.14 -6.56
CA GLN A 146 8.86 -2.21 -7.50
C GLN A 146 7.35 -2.26 -7.70
N LEU A 147 6.57 -2.25 -6.62
CA LEU A 147 5.11 -2.23 -6.70
C LEU A 147 4.60 -1.01 -7.46
N LEU A 148 5.14 0.16 -7.17
CA LEU A 148 4.74 1.38 -7.87
C LEU A 148 4.99 1.28 -9.38
N ARG A 149 6.09 0.66 -9.80
CA ARG A 149 6.37 0.41 -11.24
C ARG A 149 5.37 -0.55 -11.87
N LEU A 150 4.91 -1.57 -11.13
CA LEU A 150 3.88 -2.50 -11.62
C LEU A 150 2.52 -1.83 -11.82
N PHE A 151 2.24 -0.76 -11.09
CA PHE A 151 1.05 0.07 -11.29
C PHE A 151 1.16 1.03 -12.48
N GLN A 152 2.33 1.16 -13.08
CA GLN A 152 2.50 1.91 -14.31
C GLN A 152 2.02 1.05 -15.49
N PRO A 153 1.09 1.52 -16.34
CA PRO A 153 0.96 0.92 -17.65
C PRO A 153 2.32 1.03 -18.33
N ALA A 154 2.75 -0.06 -18.98
CA ALA A 154 3.92 -0.01 -19.83
C ALA A 154 3.76 1.19 -20.76
N ASN A 155 4.49 2.27 -20.51
CA ASN A 155 4.66 3.29 -21.50
C ASN A 155 5.35 2.56 -22.66
N ASP A 156 4.65 2.42 -23.77
CA ASP A 156 5.29 2.16 -25.05
C ASP A 156 6.40 3.22 -25.23
N GLU A 157 7.61 2.88 -24.83
CA GLU A 157 8.81 3.52 -25.35
C GLU A 157 8.93 3.09 -26.81
N GLY A 158 8.10 3.65 -27.64
CA GLY A 158 8.02 3.29 -29.04
C GLY A 158 7.29 4.32 -29.85
N SER A 159 7.75 5.55 -29.81
CA SER A 159 7.54 6.50 -30.91
C SER A 159 8.64 7.55 -30.82
N ALA A 160 9.72 7.21 -31.42
CA ALA A 160 10.63 8.24 -31.89
C ALA A 160 9.97 8.99 -33.06
#